data_cee985738dbb4dd0237486d77349402f
#
_entry.id   cee985738dbb4dd0237486d77349402f
#
_cell.length_a   1.000
_cell.length_b   1.000
_cell.length_c   1.000
_cell.angle_alpha   90.00
_cell.angle_beta   90.00
_cell.angle_gamma   90.00
#
_symmetry.space_group_name_H-M   'P 1'
#
loop_
_entity.id
_entity.type
_entity.pdbx_description
1 polymer ?
#
loop_
_entity_poly.entity_id
_entity_poly.type
_entity_poly.pdbx_seq_one_letter_code
_entity_poly.pdbx_strand_id
1 'polypeptide(L)'
;MLKEKAGQYYFVQDKSCAEAILLAANEAYHLGMTEEATKLFAGFRTGMGMGGTCGALSGAIGVLSSKYGTREDLKTICADFVAAFEQKLALGTTECAPLAAKYKTEGKRCRDAVELTAEALEEFIDKLEGKAPAEGCTLRPEDIKRVKGMGFLQHKGTNLFNARVITRNGRITTEEAGVIAEAARLYGDGHVMMTTRLTIEVSGIAYHDIDAFCAHLAKAGLSVGGTGSKVRPVVSCKGTTCQYGLYDAYALSDEIHTRFYQGYRGVSLPHKFKIATGGCPNNCVKPTLNDLGIVGARVPQYHIEDCRSCKKCQLEEACPIHAAKKN
;
A
#
# COMPACT_ATOMS: atom_id res chain seq x y z
N MET A 1 1.38 5.63 21.63
CA MET A 1 2.17 6.89 21.78
C MET A 1 1.30 8.06 22.25
N LEU A 2 0.14 8.29 21.65
CA LEU A 2 -0.79 9.36 22.03
C LEU A 2 -1.34 9.19 23.45
N LYS A 3 -1.71 7.96 23.81
CA LYS A 3 -2.21 7.55 25.15
C LYS A 3 -1.34 8.05 26.30
N GLU A 4 -0.04 7.73 26.26
CA GLU A 4 0.91 8.09 27.31
C GLU A 4 1.08 9.62 27.46
N LYS A 5 1.18 10.32 26.32
CA LYS A 5 1.31 11.77 26.30
C LYS A 5 0.06 12.47 26.83
N ALA A 6 -1.13 12.02 26.43
CA ALA A 6 -2.38 12.56 26.95
C ALA A 6 -2.50 12.34 28.46
N GLY A 7 -2.11 11.18 28.97
CA GLY A 7 -2.04 10.89 30.40
C GLY A 7 -1.06 11.82 31.15
N GLN A 8 0.10 12.13 30.55
CA GLN A 8 1.07 13.07 31.11
C GLN A 8 0.53 14.50 31.18
N TYR A 9 -0.04 15.02 30.08
CA TYR A 9 -0.64 16.35 30.07
C TYR A 9 -1.78 16.48 31.07
N TYR A 10 -2.64 15.47 31.16
CA TYR A 10 -3.79 15.46 32.05
C TYR A 10 -3.39 15.38 33.52
N PHE A 11 -2.52 14.45 33.84
CA PHE A 11 -2.23 14.12 35.25
C PHE A 11 -1.04 14.90 35.84
N VAL A 12 0.05 15.03 35.09
CA VAL A 12 1.28 15.70 35.58
C VAL A 12 1.19 17.20 35.42
N GLN A 13 0.64 17.68 34.29
CA GLN A 13 0.57 19.12 33.99
C GLN A 13 -0.79 19.73 34.32
N ASP A 14 -1.69 18.99 34.96
CA ASP A 14 -3.04 19.42 35.40
C ASP A 14 -3.90 20.07 34.29
N LYS A 15 -3.72 19.65 33.03
CA LYS A 15 -4.55 20.14 31.93
C LYS A 15 -5.98 19.57 31.99
N SER A 16 -6.95 20.24 31.38
CA SER A 16 -8.30 19.68 31.21
C SER A 16 -8.28 18.43 30.34
N CYS A 17 -9.34 17.62 30.39
CA CYS A 17 -9.44 16.42 29.55
C CYS A 17 -9.28 16.76 28.06
N ALA A 18 -9.90 17.86 27.60
CA ALA A 18 -9.84 18.30 26.23
C ALA A 18 -8.46 18.83 25.83
N GLU A 19 -7.86 19.71 26.66
CA GLU A 19 -6.51 20.22 26.42
C GLU A 19 -5.48 19.11 26.35
N ALA A 20 -5.58 18.10 27.23
CA ALA A 20 -4.65 16.98 27.27
C ALA A 20 -4.63 16.18 25.95
N ILE A 21 -5.81 15.92 25.38
CA ILE A 21 -5.94 15.26 24.07
C ILE A 21 -5.36 16.14 22.95
N LEU A 22 -5.72 17.45 22.92
CA LEU A 22 -5.25 18.38 21.91
C LEU A 22 -3.73 18.58 21.94
N LEU A 23 -3.14 18.77 23.10
CA LEU A 23 -1.69 18.94 23.25
C LEU A 23 -0.93 17.69 22.84
N ALA A 24 -1.39 16.51 23.27
CA ALA A 24 -0.79 15.26 22.88
C ALA A 24 -0.85 15.02 21.36
N ALA A 25 -2.00 15.32 20.73
CA ALA A 25 -2.18 15.17 19.30
C ALA A 25 -1.42 16.25 18.49
N ASN A 26 -1.36 17.50 18.99
CA ASN A 26 -0.58 18.56 18.37
C ASN A 26 0.89 18.18 18.25
N GLU A 27 1.46 17.60 19.29
CA GLU A 27 2.84 17.12 19.30
C GLU A 27 3.02 15.88 18.38
N ALA A 28 2.08 14.91 18.44
CA ALA A 28 2.20 13.66 17.70
C ALA A 28 1.99 13.81 16.18
N TYR A 29 1.08 14.70 15.78
CA TYR A 29 0.68 14.89 14.38
C TYR A 29 1.13 16.22 13.78
N HIS A 30 1.91 17.02 14.51
CA HIS A 30 2.42 18.32 14.05
C HIS A 30 1.31 19.25 13.51
N LEU A 31 0.21 19.39 14.29
CA LEU A 31 -0.98 20.12 13.84
C LEU A 31 -0.78 21.64 13.76
N GLY A 32 0.32 22.16 14.32
CA GLY A 32 0.63 23.61 14.29
C GLY A 32 -0.31 24.46 15.18
N MET A 33 -1.01 23.83 16.14
CA MET A 33 -1.89 24.56 17.06
C MET A 33 -1.07 25.39 18.04
N THR A 34 -1.45 26.67 18.20
CA THR A 34 -0.82 27.54 19.22
C THR A 34 -1.32 27.18 20.62
N GLU A 35 -0.59 27.65 21.64
CA GLU A 35 -1.00 27.46 23.04
C GLU A 35 -2.34 28.11 23.32
N GLU A 36 -2.61 29.29 22.75
CA GLU A 36 -3.87 30.00 22.85
C GLU A 36 -5.04 29.18 22.27
N ALA A 37 -4.83 28.54 21.12
CA ALA A 37 -5.86 27.67 20.50
C ALA A 37 -6.21 26.47 21.39
N THR A 38 -5.23 25.86 22.03
CA THR A 38 -5.48 24.74 22.97
C THR A 38 -6.18 25.20 24.24
N LYS A 39 -5.87 26.39 24.75
CA LYS A 39 -6.52 26.99 25.95
C LYS A 39 -8.02 27.27 25.75
N LEU A 40 -8.50 27.44 24.51
CA LEU A 40 -9.94 27.56 24.24
C LEU A 40 -10.73 26.35 24.72
N PHE A 41 -10.10 25.21 24.89
CA PHE A 41 -10.71 23.97 25.37
C PHE A 41 -10.61 23.74 26.88
N ALA A 42 -10.02 24.68 27.64
CA ALA A 42 -9.90 24.54 29.09
C ALA A 42 -11.27 24.47 29.78
N GLY A 43 -12.29 25.20 29.28
CA GLY A 43 -13.65 25.20 29.77
C GLY A 43 -14.44 23.90 29.60
N PHE A 44 -13.93 22.94 28.81
CA PHE A 44 -14.60 21.64 28.63
C PHE A 44 -14.31 20.65 29.76
N ARG A 45 -13.58 21.06 30.81
CA ARG A 45 -13.36 20.26 32.00
C ARG A 45 -14.71 19.90 32.67
N THR A 46 -14.84 18.65 33.12
CA THR A 46 -16.02 18.12 33.80
C THR A 46 -17.34 18.23 32.98
N GLY A 47 -17.22 18.04 31.65
CA GLY A 47 -18.34 18.16 30.71
C GLY A 47 -18.93 19.57 30.76
N MET A 48 -18.11 20.59 30.54
CA MET A 48 -18.45 22.03 30.65
C MET A 48 -18.97 22.44 32.02
N GLY A 49 -18.45 21.79 33.10
CA GLY A 49 -18.84 22.07 34.47
C GLY A 49 -20.19 21.50 34.90
N MET A 50 -20.96 20.91 34.01
CA MET A 50 -22.36 20.46 34.22
C MET A 50 -22.54 18.95 33.99
N GLY A 51 -21.49 18.19 33.74
CA GLY A 51 -21.56 16.75 33.49
C GLY A 51 -22.04 16.35 32.11
N GLY A 52 -22.16 17.32 31.16
CA GLY A 52 -22.57 17.11 29.77
C GLY A 52 -21.50 16.41 28.95
N THR A 53 -21.32 16.77 27.69
CA THR A 53 -20.38 16.08 26.79
C THR A 53 -18.98 15.95 27.38
N CYS A 54 -18.40 14.74 27.29
CA CYS A 54 -17.07 14.44 27.81
C CYS A 54 -15.99 15.35 27.19
N GLY A 55 -15.18 16.01 28.05
CA GLY A 55 -14.12 16.90 27.59
C GLY A 55 -13.05 16.19 26.75
N ALA A 56 -12.74 14.92 27.03
CA ALA A 56 -11.81 14.15 26.22
C ALA A 56 -12.37 13.93 24.80
N LEU A 57 -13.66 13.62 24.67
CA LEU A 57 -14.34 13.55 23.37
C LEU A 57 -14.30 14.89 22.65
N SER A 58 -14.64 15.99 23.33
CA SER A 58 -14.59 17.34 22.74
C SER A 58 -13.19 17.69 22.22
N GLY A 59 -12.15 17.35 22.97
CA GLY A 59 -10.76 17.51 22.56
C GLY A 59 -10.41 16.67 21.31
N ALA A 60 -10.86 15.43 21.25
CA ALA A 60 -10.64 14.56 20.12
C ALA A 60 -11.34 15.07 18.85
N ILE A 61 -12.56 15.56 18.95
CA ILE A 61 -13.25 16.24 17.83
C ILE A 61 -12.49 17.49 17.40
N GLY A 62 -11.92 18.24 18.33
CA GLY A 62 -11.02 19.38 18.03
C GLY A 62 -9.79 18.96 17.21
N VAL A 63 -9.17 17.82 17.55
CA VAL A 63 -8.06 17.23 16.79
C VAL A 63 -8.49 16.89 15.35
N LEU A 64 -9.61 16.17 15.20
CA LEU A 64 -10.14 15.79 13.87
C LEU A 64 -10.48 17.03 13.04
N SER A 65 -11.06 18.06 13.66
CA SER A 65 -11.36 19.33 13.00
C SER A 65 -10.10 20.06 12.56
N SER A 66 -9.05 20.07 13.38
CA SER A 66 -7.77 20.69 13.00
C SER A 66 -7.08 19.94 11.86
N LYS A 67 -7.12 18.62 11.89
CA LYS A 67 -6.41 17.77 10.93
C LYS A 67 -7.16 17.63 9.60
N TYR A 68 -8.50 17.57 9.62
CA TYR A 68 -9.36 17.25 8.49
C TYR A 68 -10.39 18.33 8.15
N GLY A 69 -10.26 19.54 8.72
CA GLY A 69 -11.26 20.60 8.62
C GLY A 69 -11.64 21.07 7.22
N THR A 70 -10.78 20.80 6.23
CA THR A 70 -11.03 21.10 4.81
C THR A 70 -11.78 20.01 4.05
N ARG A 71 -12.05 18.85 4.67
CA ARG A 71 -12.74 17.74 4.02
C ARG A 71 -14.24 17.93 4.05
N GLU A 72 -14.91 17.63 2.94
CA GLU A 72 -16.37 17.70 2.83
C GLU A 72 -17.10 16.69 3.74
N ASP A 73 -16.46 15.56 4.01
CA ASP A 73 -16.99 14.48 4.85
C ASP A 73 -16.63 14.61 6.35
N LEU A 74 -16.10 15.77 6.79
CA LEU A 74 -15.70 15.97 8.19
C LEU A 74 -16.81 15.62 9.19
N LYS A 75 -18.07 15.96 8.87
CA LYS A 75 -19.20 15.63 9.74
C LYS A 75 -19.36 14.12 9.95
N THR A 76 -19.17 13.34 8.89
CA THR A 76 -19.21 11.87 8.94
C THR A 76 -18.05 11.34 9.76
N ILE A 77 -16.84 11.85 9.53
CA ILE A 77 -15.62 11.48 10.31
C ILE A 77 -15.84 11.70 11.80
N CYS A 78 -16.42 12.85 12.18
CA CYS A 78 -16.70 13.15 13.59
C CYS A 78 -17.78 12.21 14.17
N ALA A 79 -18.83 11.89 13.43
CA ALA A 79 -19.88 10.97 13.87
C ALA A 79 -19.35 9.54 14.04
N ASP A 80 -18.54 9.07 13.09
CA ASP A 80 -17.89 7.74 13.16
C ASP A 80 -16.94 7.64 14.36
N PHE A 81 -16.20 8.73 14.64
CA PHE A 81 -15.35 8.77 15.83
C PHE A 81 -16.17 8.75 17.13
N VAL A 82 -17.31 9.43 17.20
CA VAL A 82 -18.20 9.35 18.38
C VAL A 82 -18.60 7.91 18.64
N ALA A 83 -18.99 7.15 17.62
CA ALA A 83 -19.33 5.74 17.77
C ALA A 83 -18.12 4.90 18.25
N ALA A 84 -16.91 5.15 17.72
CA ALA A 84 -15.68 4.49 18.17
C ALA A 84 -15.34 4.81 19.64
N PHE A 85 -15.54 6.04 20.06
CA PHE A 85 -15.38 6.48 21.44
C PHE A 85 -16.34 5.75 22.39
N GLU A 86 -17.64 5.69 22.06
CA GLU A 86 -18.65 4.99 22.86
C GLU A 86 -18.31 3.50 23.01
N GLN A 87 -17.86 2.87 21.94
CA GLN A 87 -17.43 1.47 21.94
C GLN A 87 -16.19 1.27 22.81
N LYS A 88 -15.16 2.13 22.67
CA LYS A 88 -13.90 2.01 23.42
C LYS A 88 -14.09 2.19 24.93
N LEU A 89 -14.95 3.13 25.34
CA LEU A 89 -15.23 3.37 26.75
C LEU A 89 -16.30 2.42 27.34
N ALA A 90 -16.94 1.60 26.50
CA ALA A 90 -17.86 0.54 26.90
C ALA A 90 -18.99 0.99 27.84
N LEU A 91 -19.60 2.16 27.62
CA LEU A 91 -20.75 2.70 28.32
C LEU A 91 -21.88 3.18 27.42
N GLY A 92 -21.63 3.25 26.08
CA GLY A 92 -22.62 3.70 25.12
C GLY A 92 -23.12 5.14 25.36
N THR A 93 -22.25 6.01 25.87
CA THR A 93 -22.59 7.39 26.18
C THR A 93 -21.44 8.34 25.92
N THR A 94 -21.77 9.56 25.54
CA THR A 94 -20.83 10.67 25.35
C THR A 94 -20.76 11.59 26.56
N GLU A 95 -21.62 11.40 27.56
CA GLU A 95 -21.74 12.31 28.71
C GLU A 95 -20.68 12.08 29.79
N CYS A 96 -20.17 13.19 30.32
CA CYS A 96 -19.12 13.19 31.32
C CYS A 96 -19.58 12.60 32.64
N ALA A 97 -20.81 12.86 33.09
CA ALA A 97 -21.27 12.40 34.40
C ALA A 97 -21.23 10.86 34.55
N PRO A 98 -21.82 10.04 33.67
CA PRO A 98 -21.71 8.59 33.76
C PRO A 98 -20.29 8.06 33.50
N LEU A 99 -19.51 8.69 32.62
CA LEU A 99 -18.12 8.35 32.38
C LEU A 99 -17.25 8.62 33.62
N ALA A 100 -17.48 9.76 34.28
CA ALA A 100 -16.77 10.10 35.51
C ALA A 100 -17.14 9.13 36.67
N ALA A 101 -18.39 8.69 36.75
CA ALA A 101 -18.81 7.69 37.75
C ALA A 101 -18.02 6.37 37.58
N LYS A 102 -17.70 5.96 36.36
CA LYS A 102 -16.90 4.74 36.07
C LYS A 102 -15.41 4.94 36.23
N TYR A 103 -14.86 6.03 35.65
CA TYR A 103 -13.42 6.20 35.45
C TYR A 103 -12.73 7.15 36.42
N LYS A 104 -13.49 7.98 37.21
CA LYS A 104 -12.90 8.90 38.17
C LYS A 104 -12.58 8.16 39.43
N THR A 105 -11.29 7.99 39.72
CA THR A 105 -10.80 7.38 40.96
C THR A 105 -10.00 8.38 41.78
N GLU A 106 -9.96 8.12 43.11
CA GLU A 106 -9.14 8.90 44.00
C GLU A 106 -7.66 8.78 43.60
N GLY A 107 -6.96 9.92 43.50
CA GLY A 107 -5.55 9.97 43.06
C GLY A 107 -5.28 9.95 41.57
N LYS A 108 -6.23 9.46 40.70
CA LYS A 108 -6.03 9.43 39.25
C LYS A 108 -6.99 10.33 38.45
N ARG A 109 -8.04 10.84 39.07
CA ARG A 109 -9.14 11.55 38.40
C ARG A 109 -9.69 10.71 37.23
N CYS A 110 -9.98 11.30 36.06
CA CYS A 110 -10.45 10.60 34.83
C CYS A 110 -9.32 10.18 33.92
N ARG A 111 -8.10 9.94 34.41
CA ARG A 111 -6.92 9.62 33.58
C ARG A 111 -7.19 8.47 32.64
N ASP A 112 -7.78 7.39 33.13
CA ASP A 112 -8.02 6.19 32.32
C ASP A 112 -8.99 6.50 31.16
N ALA A 113 -10.02 7.34 31.37
CA ALA A 113 -10.90 7.77 30.29
C ALA A 113 -10.18 8.64 29.24
N VAL A 114 -9.29 9.54 29.68
CA VAL A 114 -8.47 10.36 28.78
C VAL A 114 -7.51 9.49 27.97
N GLU A 115 -6.83 8.54 28.60
CA GLU A 115 -5.93 7.61 27.95
C GLU A 115 -6.64 6.70 26.95
N LEU A 116 -7.82 6.15 27.28
CA LEU A 116 -8.64 5.35 26.38
C LEU A 116 -9.17 6.18 25.19
N THR A 117 -9.53 7.44 25.43
CA THR A 117 -9.95 8.35 24.34
C THR A 117 -8.79 8.64 23.38
N ALA A 118 -7.58 8.88 23.92
CA ALA A 118 -6.38 9.09 23.12
C ALA A 118 -6.03 7.87 22.29
N GLU A 119 -6.14 6.68 22.87
CA GLU A 119 -5.94 5.40 22.17
C GLU A 119 -6.97 5.20 21.05
N ALA A 120 -8.26 5.43 21.34
CA ALA A 120 -9.31 5.37 20.32
C ALA A 120 -9.09 6.36 19.18
N LEU A 121 -8.60 7.58 19.49
CA LEU A 121 -8.31 8.60 18.49
C LEU A 121 -7.12 8.20 17.61
N GLU A 122 -6.06 7.65 18.20
CA GLU A 122 -4.89 7.14 17.47
C GLU A 122 -5.29 6.01 16.51
N GLU A 123 -6.03 4.99 17.00
CA GLU A 123 -6.56 3.88 16.21
C GLU A 123 -7.47 4.37 15.05
N PHE A 124 -8.34 5.34 15.34
CA PHE A 124 -9.27 5.90 14.37
C PHE A 124 -8.56 6.69 13.27
N ILE A 125 -7.60 7.55 13.65
CA ILE A 125 -6.78 8.30 12.69
C ILE A 125 -5.95 7.36 11.82
N ASP A 126 -5.31 6.36 12.43
CA ASP A 126 -4.51 5.37 11.71
C ASP A 126 -5.37 4.59 10.70
N LYS A 127 -6.59 4.21 11.08
CA LYS A 127 -7.57 3.59 10.17
C LYS A 127 -7.98 4.54 9.04
N LEU A 128 -8.26 5.80 9.35
CA LEU A 128 -8.69 6.81 8.37
C LEU A 128 -7.58 7.17 7.38
N GLU A 129 -6.32 7.13 7.83
CA GLU A 129 -5.12 7.37 7.01
C GLU A 129 -4.55 6.11 6.36
N GLY A 130 -5.21 4.96 6.54
CA GLY A 130 -4.72 3.69 6.01
C GLY A 130 -3.43 3.21 6.67
N LYS A 131 -3.11 3.75 7.86
CA LYS A 131 -1.99 3.24 8.65
C LYS A 131 -2.40 1.94 9.32
N ALA A 132 -1.57 0.92 9.18
CA ALA A 132 -1.79 -0.34 9.88
C ALA A 132 -1.84 -0.11 11.39
N PRO A 133 -2.81 -0.72 12.10
CA PRO A 133 -2.74 -0.74 13.56
C PRO A 133 -1.40 -1.30 14.00
N ALA A 134 -0.80 -0.72 15.05
CA ALA A 134 0.46 -1.18 15.65
C ALA A 134 0.30 -2.51 16.42
N GLU A 135 -0.74 -3.28 16.13
CA GLU A 135 -0.91 -4.63 16.66
C GLU A 135 0.03 -5.58 15.92
N GLY A 136 0.85 -6.29 16.68
CA GLY A 136 1.71 -7.34 16.14
C GLY A 136 0.89 -8.36 15.33
N CYS A 137 1.56 -9.07 14.42
CA CYS A 137 0.91 -10.09 13.61
C CYS A 137 0.28 -11.18 14.50
N THR A 138 -1.05 -11.32 14.43
CA THR A 138 -1.83 -12.35 15.13
C THR A 138 -2.15 -13.56 14.26
N LEU A 139 -1.79 -13.50 12.95
CA LEU A 139 -2.06 -14.57 11.99
C LEU A 139 -1.09 -15.75 12.18
N ARG A 140 -1.60 -16.95 11.99
CA ARG A 140 -0.79 -18.15 12.00
C ARG A 140 0.14 -18.21 10.78
N PRO A 141 1.36 -18.77 10.92
CA PRO A 141 2.31 -18.88 9.80
C PRO A 141 1.74 -19.59 8.56
N GLU A 142 0.85 -20.56 8.75
CA GLU A 142 0.17 -21.27 7.67
C GLU A 142 -0.79 -20.38 6.87
N ASP A 143 -1.52 -19.49 7.53
CA ASP A 143 -2.43 -18.54 6.88
C ASP A 143 -1.64 -17.53 6.05
N ILE A 144 -0.54 -17.00 6.59
CA ILE A 144 0.38 -16.11 5.88
C ILE A 144 0.98 -16.83 4.65
N LYS A 145 1.39 -18.10 4.80
CA LYS A 145 1.92 -18.92 3.69
C LYS A 145 0.87 -19.16 2.61
N ARG A 146 -0.39 -19.43 3.02
CA ARG A 146 -1.52 -19.63 2.11
C ARG A 146 -1.74 -18.40 1.24
N VAL A 147 -1.95 -17.23 1.83
CA VAL A 147 -2.24 -15.99 1.07
C VAL A 147 -1.03 -15.50 0.27
N LYS A 148 0.20 -15.77 0.74
CA LYS A 148 1.41 -15.55 -0.05
C LYS A 148 1.41 -16.39 -1.33
N GLY A 149 0.89 -17.60 -1.30
CA GLY A 149 0.69 -18.45 -2.48
C GLY A 149 -0.32 -17.88 -3.48
N MET A 150 -1.26 -17.06 -3.02
CA MET A 150 -2.29 -16.42 -3.82
C MET A 150 -1.81 -15.10 -4.49
N GLY A 151 -0.79 -14.45 -3.98
CA GLY A 151 -0.31 -13.17 -4.51
C GLY A 151 -0.23 -12.05 -3.48
N PHE A 152 -0.44 -12.35 -2.20
CA PHE A 152 -0.42 -11.37 -1.12
C PHE A 152 0.90 -11.43 -0.35
N LEU A 153 1.56 -10.30 -0.19
CA LEU A 153 2.81 -10.16 0.54
C LEU A 153 2.56 -9.39 1.83
N GLN A 154 2.82 -10.02 2.97
CA GLN A 154 2.58 -9.45 4.27
C GLN A 154 3.45 -8.20 4.51
N HIS A 155 2.87 -7.16 5.09
CA HIS A 155 3.62 -6.08 5.73
C HIS A 155 4.28 -6.60 7.00
N LYS A 156 5.54 -6.21 7.21
CA LYS A 156 6.35 -6.72 8.32
C LYS A 156 5.65 -6.51 9.68
N GLY A 157 5.35 -7.62 10.36
CA GLY A 157 4.82 -7.62 11.71
C GLY A 157 3.34 -7.21 11.85
N THR A 158 2.57 -7.20 10.75
CA THR A 158 1.15 -6.80 10.75
C THR A 158 0.25 -7.86 10.16
N ASN A 159 -1.07 -7.63 10.21
CA ASN A 159 -2.09 -8.44 9.52
C ASN A 159 -2.48 -7.84 8.15
N LEU A 160 -1.68 -6.92 7.62
CA LEU A 160 -1.90 -6.26 6.34
C LEU A 160 -1.02 -6.85 5.25
N PHE A 161 -1.48 -6.72 4.00
CA PHE A 161 -0.84 -7.31 2.83
C PHE A 161 -0.79 -6.35 1.65
N ASN A 162 0.22 -6.53 0.80
CA ASN A 162 0.25 -6.01 -0.56
C ASN A 162 -0.29 -7.10 -1.50
N ALA A 163 -1.33 -6.80 -2.26
CA ALA A 163 -1.84 -7.67 -3.30
C ALA A 163 -1.15 -7.40 -4.63
N ARG A 164 -0.60 -8.41 -5.25
CA ARG A 164 0.03 -8.31 -6.56
C ARG A 164 -0.96 -8.62 -7.67
N VAL A 165 -1.49 -7.58 -8.32
CA VAL A 165 -2.40 -7.67 -9.47
C VAL A 165 -1.60 -7.98 -10.73
N ILE A 166 -2.04 -8.98 -11.49
CA ILE A 166 -1.38 -9.41 -12.73
C ILE A 166 -1.82 -8.54 -13.88
N THR A 167 -0.84 -8.01 -14.60
CA THR A 167 -1.05 -7.28 -15.85
C THR A 167 -0.60 -8.12 -17.04
N ARG A 168 -1.04 -7.79 -18.24
CA ARG A 168 -0.51 -8.37 -19.47
C ARG A 168 0.69 -7.54 -19.94
N ASN A 169 1.87 -8.02 -19.63
CA ASN A 169 3.12 -7.38 -20.11
C ASN A 169 3.23 -5.90 -19.67
N GLY A 170 2.71 -5.55 -18.49
CA GLY A 170 2.69 -4.18 -18.00
C GLY A 170 1.62 -3.29 -18.65
N ARG A 171 0.69 -3.85 -19.42
CA ARG A 171 -0.45 -3.13 -19.99
C ARG A 171 -1.72 -3.46 -19.22
N ILE A 172 -2.51 -2.43 -18.99
CA ILE A 172 -3.88 -2.50 -18.47
C ILE A 172 -4.75 -1.52 -19.28
N THR A 173 -6.05 -1.79 -19.36
CA THR A 173 -6.99 -0.83 -19.94
C THR A 173 -7.35 0.27 -18.95
N THR A 174 -8.01 1.32 -19.42
CA THR A 174 -8.52 2.40 -18.56
C THR A 174 -9.58 1.90 -17.59
N GLU A 175 -10.41 0.94 -18.02
CA GLU A 175 -11.42 0.28 -17.21
C GLU A 175 -10.76 -0.56 -16.10
N GLU A 176 -9.78 -1.38 -16.45
CA GLU A 176 -8.99 -2.16 -15.48
C GLU A 176 -8.28 -1.24 -14.47
N ALA A 177 -7.72 -0.12 -14.92
CA ALA A 177 -7.10 0.87 -14.05
C ALA A 177 -8.11 1.48 -13.06
N GLY A 178 -9.34 1.77 -13.52
CA GLY A 178 -10.44 2.24 -12.69
C GLY A 178 -10.80 1.24 -11.59
N VAL A 179 -10.95 -0.04 -11.95
CA VAL A 179 -11.27 -1.12 -10.99
C VAL A 179 -10.14 -1.30 -9.96
N ILE A 180 -8.87 -1.23 -10.37
CA ILE A 180 -7.74 -1.33 -9.44
C ILE A 180 -7.73 -0.13 -8.47
N ALA A 181 -7.97 1.08 -8.97
CA ALA A 181 -8.02 2.28 -8.14
C ALA A 181 -9.18 2.26 -7.15
N GLU A 182 -10.35 1.73 -7.56
CA GLU A 182 -11.49 1.53 -6.67
C GLU A 182 -11.18 0.48 -5.60
N ALA A 183 -10.61 -0.67 -5.99
CA ALA A 183 -10.20 -1.73 -5.06
C ALA A 183 -9.20 -1.22 -4.02
N ALA A 184 -8.24 -0.36 -4.43
CA ALA A 184 -7.29 0.25 -3.51
C ALA A 184 -7.96 1.18 -2.48
N ARG A 185 -9.01 1.89 -2.87
CA ARG A 185 -9.79 2.75 -1.95
C ARG A 185 -10.70 1.96 -1.01
N LEU A 186 -11.31 0.87 -1.49
CA LEU A 186 -12.27 0.09 -0.71
C LEU A 186 -11.62 -0.86 0.28
N TYR A 187 -10.51 -1.48 -0.11
CA TYR A 187 -9.89 -2.60 0.63
C TYR A 187 -8.45 -2.34 1.06
N GLY A 188 -7.78 -1.33 0.49
CA GLY A 188 -6.40 -0.98 0.76
C GLY A 188 -6.24 0.37 1.45
N ASP A 189 -5.03 0.90 1.39
CA ASP A 189 -4.67 2.21 1.93
C ASP A 189 -4.79 3.36 0.90
N GLY A 190 -5.41 3.09 -0.26
CA GLY A 190 -5.57 4.06 -1.34
C GLY A 190 -4.37 4.18 -2.29
N HIS A 191 -3.31 3.41 -2.07
CA HIS A 191 -2.11 3.45 -2.91
C HIS A 191 -2.02 2.27 -3.87
N VAL A 192 -1.51 2.56 -5.07
CA VAL A 192 -1.11 1.56 -6.05
C VAL A 192 0.36 1.75 -6.41
N MET A 193 1.11 0.64 -6.51
CA MET A 193 2.55 0.66 -6.74
C MET A 193 2.89 -0.11 -8.01
N MET A 194 3.74 0.48 -8.86
CA MET A 194 4.28 -0.19 -10.05
C MET A 194 5.49 -1.03 -9.67
N THR A 195 5.48 -2.31 -10.03
CA THR A 195 6.59 -3.21 -9.72
C THR A 195 7.55 -3.35 -10.90
N THR A 196 8.80 -3.73 -10.62
CA THR A 196 9.79 -4.03 -11.67
C THR A 196 9.44 -5.24 -12.52
N ARG A 197 8.46 -6.05 -12.11
CA ARG A 197 7.93 -7.18 -12.89
C ARG A 197 6.66 -6.84 -13.67
N LEU A 198 6.38 -5.54 -13.83
CA LEU A 198 5.24 -5.03 -14.58
C LEU A 198 3.87 -5.52 -14.01
N THR A 199 3.83 -5.89 -12.73
CA THR A 199 2.59 -6.08 -11.99
C THR A 199 2.30 -4.83 -11.18
N ILE A 200 1.04 -4.66 -10.77
CA ILE A 200 0.63 -3.58 -9.88
C ILE A 200 0.45 -4.17 -8.48
N GLU A 201 0.96 -3.50 -7.46
CA GLU A 201 0.67 -3.85 -6.07
C GLU A 201 -0.29 -2.85 -5.46
N VAL A 202 -1.34 -3.36 -4.80
CA VAL A 202 -2.25 -2.58 -3.95
C VAL A 202 -1.86 -2.82 -2.51
N SER A 203 -1.62 -1.74 -1.78
CA SER A 203 -1.10 -1.77 -0.41
C SER A 203 -2.21 -1.75 0.64
N GLY A 204 -1.91 -2.26 1.85
CA GLY A 204 -2.73 -2.05 3.05
C GLY A 204 -3.96 -2.95 3.18
N ILE A 205 -4.07 -4.05 2.44
CA ILE A 205 -5.24 -4.94 2.46
C ILE A 205 -5.23 -5.77 3.74
N ALA A 206 -6.32 -5.70 4.52
CA ALA A 206 -6.48 -6.50 5.71
C ALA A 206 -6.73 -7.98 5.36
N TYR A 207 -6.28 -8.91 6.21
CA TYR A 207 -6.40 -10.35 5.95
C TYR A 207 -7.85 -10.79 5.67
N HIS A 208 -8.82 -10.24 6.40
CA HIS A 208 -10.24 -10.59 6.24
C HIS A 208 -10.88 -10.02 4.96
N ASP A 209 -10.25 -9.02 4.31
CA ASP A 209 -10.75 -8.41 3.08
C ASP A 209 -10.19 -9.06 1.81
N ILE A 210 -9.26 -10.00 1.94
CA ILE A 210 -8.57 -10.63 0.81
C ILE A 210 -9.55 -11.24 -0.20
N ASP A 211 -10.56 -11.98 0.25
CA ASP A 211 -11.52 -12.64 -0.62
C ASP A 211 -12.44 -11.62 -1.33
N ALA A 212 -12.89 -10.59 -0.62
CA ALA A 212 -13.69 -9.50 -1.18
C ALA A 212 -12.90 -8.69 -2.21
N PHE A 213 -11.63 -8.39 -1.93
CA PHE A 213 -10.72 -7.77 -2.87
C PHE A 213 -10.54 -8.61 -4.15
N CYS A 214 -10.30 -9.90 -4.02
CA CYS A 214 -10.19 -10.80 -5.17
C CYS A 214 -11.47 -10.84 -5.99
N ALA A 215 -12.64 -10.92 -5.34
CA ALA A 215 -13.94 -10.91 -6.01
C ALA A 215 -14.21 -9.59 -6.76
N HIS A 216 -13.77 -8.45 -6.19
CA HIS A 216 -13.88 -7.15 -6.84
C HIS A 216 -13.05 -7.10 -8.14
N LEU A 217 -11.79 -7.51 -8.09
CA LEU A 217 -10.91 -7.55 -9.27
C LEU A 217 -11.42 -8.52 -10.35
N ALA A 218 -12.00 -9.65 -9.95
CA ALA A 218 -12.51 -10.65 -10.88
C ALA A 218 -13.65 -10.11 -11.77
N LYS A 219 -14.42 -9.11 -11.34
CA LYS A 219 -15.46 -8.44 -12.15
C LYS A 219 -14.90 -7.83 -13.44
N ALA A 220 -13.64 -7.40 -13.44
CA ALA A 220 -12.91 -6.89 -14.61
C ALA A 220 -11.99 -7.93 -15.25
N GLY A 221 -12.09 -9.22 -14.87
CA GLY A 221 -11.22 -10.27 -15.37
C GLY A 221 -9.79 -10.20 -14.83
N LEU A 222 -9.54 -9.34 -13.84
CA LEU A 222 -8.24 -9.21 -13.19
C LEU A 222 -8.03 -10.30 -12.14
N SER A 223 -6.78 -10.63 -11.88
CA SER A 223 -6.41 -11.63 -10.86
C SER A 223 -5.14 -11.23 -10.12
N VAL A 224 -4.98 -11.76 -8.92
CA VAL A 224 -3.76 -11.65 -8.11
C VAL A 224 -2.86 -12.85 -8.30
N GLY A 225 -1.54 -12.71 -8.07
CA GLY A 225 -0.61 -13.83 -8.22
C GLY A 225 0.86 -13.42 -8.25
N GLY A 226 1.66 -14.20 -8.97
CA GLY A 226 3.07 -13.89 -9.21
C GLY A 226 3.99 -14.01 -7.98
N THR A 227 3.60 -14.82 -6.99
CA THR A 227 4.36 -15.07 -5.76
C THR A 227 4.65 -16.58 -5.58
N GLY A 228 5.47 -16.93 -4.61
CA GLY A 228 5.79 -18.34 -4.31
C GLY A 228 6.79 -18.98 -5.28
N SER A 229 6.97 -20.29 -5.18
CA SER A 229 7.88 -21.10 -6.03
C SER A 229 7.14 -21.57 -7.29
N LYS A 230 6.85 -20.63 -8.19
CA LYS A 230 6.05 -20.84 -9.40
C LYS A 230 6.66 -20.05 -10.57
N VAL A 231 6.13 -20.27 -11.78
CA VAL A 231 6.40 -19.39 -12.92
C VAL A 231 5.89 -17.99 -12.55
N ARG A 232 6.71 -16.98 -12.78
CA ARG A 232 6.42 -15.57 -12.51
C ARG A 232 5.74 -14.91 -13.71
N PRO A 233 4.98 -13.83 -13.51
CA PRO A 233 4.48 -13.02 -14.61
C PRO A 233 5.61 -12.65 -15.57
N VAL A 234 5.34 -12.77 -16.86
CA VAL A 234 6.33 -12.47 -17.90
C VAL A 234 6.60 -10.98 -17.94
N VAL A 235 7.86 -10.61 -18.01
CA VAL A 235 8.28 -9.22 -18.21
C VAL A 235 8.52 -9.00 -19.68
N SER A 236 7.90 -7.97 -20.27
CA SER A 236 8.09 -7.61 -21.67
C SER A 236 8.43 -6.14 -21.83
N CYS A 237 9.32 -5.82 -22.75
CA CYS A 237 9.47 -4.43 -23.16
C CYS A 237 8.38 -4.05 -24.17
N LYS A 238 8.23 -2.73 -24.44
CA LYS A 238 7.31 -2.21 -25.46
C LYS A 238 7.83 -2.39 -26.89
N GLY A 239 8.63 -3.42 -27.16
CA GLY A 239 9.33 -3.62 -28.45
C GLY A 239 8.45 -3.53 -29.68
N THR A 240 7.20 -4.01 -29.61
CA THR A 240 6.19 -3.93 -30.67
C THR A 240 5.92 -2.49 -31.13
N THR A 241 5.92 -1.51 -30.23
CA THR A 241 5.63 -0.08 -30.51
C THR A 241 6.89 0.79 -30.50
N CYS A 242 8.07 0.19 -30.26
CA CYS A 242 9.33 0.90 -30.14
C CYS A 242 10.04 0.96 -31.51
N GLN A 243 10.60 2.13 -31.87
CA GLN A 243 11.38 2.30 -33.09
C GLN A 243 12.58 1.34 -33.23
N TYR A 244 13.07 0.80 -32.11
CA TYR A 244 14.20 -0.15 -32.10
C TYR A 244 13.73 -1.62 -31.98
N GLY A 245 12.42 -1.86 -31.95
CA GLY A 245 11.87 -3.21 -31.88
C GLY A 245 12.18 -4.01 -33.14
N LEU A 246 12.65 -5.26 -32.97
CA LEU A 246 13.04 -6.13 -34.08
C LEU A 246 12.01 -7.26 -34.29
N TYR A 247 11.07 -7.40 -33.40
CA TYR A 247 9.96 -8.37 -33.48
C TYR A 247 8.77 -7.92 -32.61
N ASP A 248 7.63 -8.55 -32.78
CA ASP A 248 6.45 -8.30 -31.95
C ASP A 248 6.64 -8.89 -30.53
N ALA A 249 7.22 -8.07 -29.65
CA ALA A 249 7.52 -8.45 -28.27
C ALA A 249 6.25 -8.70 -27.46
N TYR A 250 5.13 -8.00 -27.76
CA TYR A 250 3.88 -8.20 -27.06
C TYR A 250 3.23 -9.54 -27.44
N ALA A 251 3.14 -9.86 -28.73
CA ALA A 251 2.57 -11.14 -29.18
C ALA A 251 3.34 -12.33 -28.60
N LEU A 252 4.66 -12.32 -28.67
CA LEU A 252 5.48 -13.38 -28.07
C LEU A 252 5.29 -13.47 -26.55
N SER A 253 5.26 -12.35 -25.87
CA SER A 253 5.09 -12.30 -24.43
C SER A 253 3.69 -12.77 -23.98
N ASP A 254 2.63 -12.45 -24.73
CA ASP A 254 1.26 -12.92 -24.50
C ASP A 254 1.16 -14.44 -24.68
N GLU A 255 1.82 -14.98 -25.71
CA GLU A 255 1.88 -16.43 -25.92
C GLU A 255 2.60 -17.14 -24.76
N ILE A 256 3.75 -16.62 -24.33
CA ILE A 256 4.50 -17.15 -23.19
C ILE A 256 3.69 -17.01 -21.90
N HIS A 257 3.00 -15.89 -21.69
CA HIS A 257 2.14 -15.68 -20.53
C HIS A 257 1.03 -16.73 -20.49
N THR A 258 0.34 -16.94 -21.58
CA THR A 258 -0.75 -17.92 -21.69
C THR A 258 -0.26 -19.35 -21.46
N ARG A 259 0.80 -19.76 -22.16
CA ARG A 259 1.31 -21.14 -22.11
C ARG A 259 1.99 -21.47 -20.77
N PHE A 260 2.84 -20.57 -20.26
CA PHE A 260 3.71 -20.89 -19.13
C PHE A 260 3.25 -20.23 -17.82
N TYR A 261 2.82 -18.96 -17.81
CA TYR A 261 2.32 -18.39 -16.57
C TYR A 261 0.94 -18.92 -16.20
N GLN A 262 -0.02 -18.84 -17.10
CA GLN A 262 -1.39 -19.35 -16.84
C GLN A 262 -1.43 -20.87 -16.84
N GLY A 263 -0.81 -21.53 -17.82
CA GLY A 263 -0.81 -22.98 -17.95
C GLY A 263 -0.12 -23.72 -16.80
N TYR A 264 0.89 -23.12 -16.17
CA TYR A 264 1.61 -23.69 -15.03
C TYR A 264 1.30 -23.00 -13.71
N ARG A 265 0.23 -22.21 -13.63
CA ARG A 265 -0.09 -21.42 -12.43
C ARG A 265 -0.29 -22.29 -11.18
N GLY A 266 -0.82 -23.51 -11.33
CA GLY A 266 -1.02 -24.49 -10.26
C GLY A 266 0.24 -25.28 -9.89
N VAL A 267 1.26 -25.29 -10.72
CA VAL A 267 2.46 -26.12 -10.55
C VAL A 267 3.43 -25.48 -9.58
N SER A 268 3.84 -26.23 -8.55
CA SER A 268 4.91 -25.84 -7.65
C SER A 268 6.25 -26.30 -8.24
N LEU A 269 7.18 -25.36 -8.36
CA LEU A 269 8.53 -25.61 -8.84
C LEU A 269 9.50 -25.68 -7.64
N PRO A 270 10.70 -26.26 -7.80
CA PRO A 270 11.74 -26.20 -6.76
C PRO A 270 12.10 -24.76 -6.38
N HIS A 271 12.08 -23.85 -7.35
CA HIS A 271 12.31 -22.41 -7.17
C HIS A 271 11.43 -21.61 -8.15
N LYS A 272 11.29 -20.30 -7.89
CA LYS A 272 10.60 -19.38 -8.81
C LYS A 272 11.30 -19.35 -10.16
N PHE A 273 10.53 -19.36 -11.26
CA PHE A 273 11.04 -19.27 -12.63
C PHE A 273 10.58 -17.97 -13.29
N LYS A 274 11.52 -17.20 -13.81
CA LYS A 274 11.30 -15.86 -14.37
C LYS A 274 11.59 -15.88 -15.86
N ILE A 275 10.68 -15.26 -16.63
CA ILE A 275 10.83 -15.10 -18.08
C ILE A 275 10.74 -13.62 -18.43
N ALA A 276 11.58 -13.17 -19.36
CA ALA A 276 11.53 -11.81 -19.89
C ALA A 276 11.80 -11.77 -21.38
N THR A 277 11.10 -10.86 -22.10
CA THR A 277 11.22 -10.63 -23.52
C THR A 277 11.66 -9.19 -23.79
N GLY A 278 12.83 -9.03 -24.42
CA GLY A 278 13.39 -7.75 -24.87
C GLY A 278 13.37 -7.65 -26.39
N GLY A 279 12.77 -6.59 -26.94
CA GLY A 279 12.58 -6.41 -28.37
C GLY A 279 13.85 -6.12 -29.18
N CYS A 280 14.98 -5.76 -28.51
CA CYS A 280 16.24 -5.42 -29.17
C CYS A 280 17.42 -5.45 -28.20
N PRO A 281 18.69 -5.32 -28.66
CA PRO A 281 19.89 -5.34 -27.82
C PRO A 281 19.99 -4.22 -26.77
N ASN A 282 19.16 -3.16 -26.81
CA ASN A 282 19.14 -2.11 -25.78
C ASN A 282 18.77 -2.61 -24.38
N ASN A 283 18.23 -3.83 -24.26
CA ASN A 283 18.07 -4.55 -22.99
C ASN A 283 17.27 -3.79 -21.89
N CYS A 284 16.27 -2.99 -22.27
CA CYS A 284 15.52 -2.10 -21.37
C CYS A 284 14.87 -2.81 -20.19
N VAL A 285 14.39 -4.06 -20.37
CA VAL A 285 13.78 -4.88 -19.31
C VAL A 285 14.73 -5.93 -18.74
N LYS A 286 16.00 -5.83 -19.07
CA LYS A 286 17.08 -6.69 -18.57
C LYS A 286 16.75 -8.20 -18.64
N PRO A 287 16.46 -8.76 -19.83
CA PRO A 287 16.14 -10.17 -19.98
C PRO A 287 17.20 -11.10 -19.38
N THR A 288 18.46 -10.70 -19.45
CA THR A 288 19.62 -11.45 -18.91
C THR A 288 19.60 -11.66 -17.40
N LEU A 289 18.76 -10.92 -16.65
CA LEU A 289 18.58 -11.11 -15.21
C LEU A 289 17.44 -12.08 -14.86
N ASN A 290 16.88 -12.76 -15.86
CA ASN A 290 15.80 -13.75 -15.69
C ASN A 290 16.33 -15.15 -15.97
N ASP A 291 15.59 -16.18 -15.54
CA ASP A 291 15.98 -17.59 -15.77
C ASP A 291 15.89 -17.93 -17.28
N LEU A 292 14.93 -17.31 -18.00
CA LEU A 292 14.85 -17.33 -19.45
C LEU A 292 14.71 -15.89 -19.96
N GLY A 293 15.71 -15.43 -20.72
CA GLY A 293 15.72 -14.12 -21.36
C GLY A 293 15.73 -14.24 -22.88
N ILE A 294 14.78 -13.58 -23.55
CA ILE A 294 14.71 -13.50 -25.00
C ILE A 294 15.06 -12.07 -25.41
N VAL A 295 16.00 -11.92 -26.33
CA VAL A 295 16.45 -10.61 -26.85
C VAL A 295 16.37 -10.63 -28.36
N GLY A 296 15.68 -9.64 -28.92
CA GLY A 296 15.69 -9.45 -30.38
C GLY A 296 17.09 -9.08 -30.87
N ALA A 297 17.56 -9.76 -31.85
CA ALA A 297 18.84 -9.52 -32.47
C ALA A 297 18.70 -9.50 -34.00
N ARG A 298 19.66 -8.86 -34.69
CA ARG A 298 19.81 -8.97 -36.10
C ARG A 298 20.91 -9.97 -36.41
N VAL A 299 20.62 -10.93 -37.27
CA VAL A 299 21.62 -11.84 -37.80
C VAL A 299 22.20 -11.21 -39.08
N PRO A 300 23.49 -10.95 -39.13
CA PRO A 300 24.12 -10.46 -40.34
C PRO A 300 23.96 -11.49 -41.46
N GLN A 301 23.47 -11.07 -42.63
CA GLN A 301 23.53 -11.85 -43.87
C GLN A 301 24.68 -11.32 -44.67
N TYR A 302 25.57 -12.21 -45.08
CA TYR A 302 26.72 -11.87 -45.84
C TYR A 302 26.58 -12.38 -47.29
N HIS A 303 26.53 -11.43 -48.24
CA HIS A 303 26.45 -11.70 -49.66
C HIS A 303 27.84 -11.56 -50.29
N ILE A 304 28.56 -12.68 -50.39
CA ILE A 304 29.96 -12.70 -50.88
C ILE A 304 30.06 -12.23 -52.33
N GLU A 305 29.00 -12.47 -53.10
CA GLU A 305 28.87 -12.07 -54.50
C GLU A 305 28.87 -10.53 -54.71
N ASP A 306 28.41 -9.81 -53.70
CA ASP A 306 28.39 -8.35 -53.72
C ASP A 306 29.70 -7.72 -53.20
N CYS A 307 30.66 -8.53 -52.79
CA CYS A 307 31.92 -8.06 -52.24
C CYS A 307 32.82 -7.48 -53.31
N ARG A 308 33.13 -6.19 -53.20
CA ARG A 308 34.01 -5.46 -54.14
C ARG A 308 35.52 -5.63 -53.87
N SER A 309 35.92 -6.49 -52.93
CA SER A 309 37.30 -6.78 -52.52
C SER A 309 38.13 -5.53 -52.25
N CYS A 310 37.56 -4.55 -51.54
CA CYS A 310 38.21 -3.27 -51.21
C CYS A 310 39.56 -3.48 -50.53
N LYS A 311 40.53 -2.58 -50.78
CA LYS A 311 41.86 -2.63 -50.14
C LYS A 311 41.77 -2.56 -48.62
N LYS A 312 40.82 -1.77 -48.08
CA LYS A 312 40.42 -1.70 -46.67
C LYS A 312 38.96 -2.09 -46.53
N CYS A 313 38.66 -3.08 -45.72
CA CYS A 313 37.31 -3.53 -45.45
C CYS A 313 36.69 -2.70 -44.32
N GLN A 314 35.69 -1.88 -44.64
CA GLN A 314 34.98 -1.06 -43.64
C GLN A 314 34.25 -1.92 -42.58
N LEU A 315 33.78 -3.11 -42.94
CA LEU A 315 33.12 -4.03 -42.01
C LEU A 315 34.13 -4.60 -41.01
N GLU A 316 35.34 -4.92 -41.45
CA GLU A 316 36.42 -5.40 -40.58
C GLU A 316 36.89 -4.30 -39.63
N GLU A 317 37.06 -3.07 -40.11
CA GLU A 317 37.46 -1.92 -39.28
C GLU A 317 36.39 -1.50 -38.32
N ALA A 318 35.09 -1.58 -38.68
CA ALA A 318 33.98 -1.19 -37.86
C ALA A 318 33.55 -2.26 -36.83
N CYS A 319 34.02 -3.49 -36.94
CA CYS A 319 33.62 -4.58 -36.04
C CYS A 319 34.34 -4.48 -34.71
N PRO A 320 33.65 -4.10 -33.60
CA PRO A 320 34.31 -3.83 -32.33
C PRO A 320 34.86 -5.10 -31.65
N ILE A 321 34.42 -6.28 -32.08
CA ILE A 321 34.85 -7.59 -31.55
C ILE A 321 35.71 -8.37 -32.59
N HIS A 322 36.11 -7.74 -33.69
CA HIS A 322 36.93 -8.32 -34.75
C HIS A 322 36.42 -9.66 -35.31
N ALA A 323 35.06 -9.86 -35.28
CA ALA A 323 34.42 -11.06 -35.84
C ALA A 323 34.30 -11.02 -37.36
N ALA A 324 34.26 -9.83 -37.98
CA ALA A 324 34.28 -9.66 -39.42
C ALA A 324 35.74 -9.64 -39.88
N LYS A 325 36.10 -10.55 -40.79
CA LYS A 325 37.43 -10.62 -41.38
C LYS A 325 37.31 -10.62 -42.92
N LYS A 326 38.22 -9.91 -43.58
CA LYS A 326 38.38 -9.96 -45.03
C LYS A 326 39.05 -11.30 -45.36
N ASN A 327 38.44 -12.07 -46.25
CA ASN A 327 39.04 -13.25 -46.84
C ASN A 327 40.08 -12.87 -47.91
#